data_27f28e3bb952427935457272a09e4791
#
_entry.id   27f28e3bb952427935457272a09e4791
#
_cell.length_a   1.000
_cell.length_b   1.000
_cell.length_c   1.000
_cell.angle_alpha   90.00
_cell.angle_beta   90.00
_cell.angle_gamma   90.00
#
_symmetry.space_group_name_H-M   'P 1'
#
loop_
_entity.id
_entity.type
_entity.pdbx_description
1 polymer ?
#
loop_
_entity_poly.entity_id
_entity_poly.type
_entity_poly.pdbx_seq_one_letter_code
_entity_poly.pdbx_strand_id
1 'polypeptide(L)'
;MGQTLFDKVWDSHVIEKIDDGPDVLFIDRHMVHEVTSPVAFLGLKNRNISVLFPEKTFATADHNTPTKNQHLPVKDPLSANQLKALEENSKLHGISYWGLGHEKNGIVHVVGPEYGITQPGATIVCGDSHTSTHGAFGAIAFGIGTSEVEMVLSAQCIMQPKAKRMRITIDGKLSKGVTPKDVALFIISKLTTSGATGYFVEYAGNVFTEMSMEGRMTVCNLSIEMGARGGMIAPDQKTFEYIKDREFTPKGDDWSKAMKYWSTLKSDEDALFDKELVFDGNKIQPMITYGTNPGMGMSISNGIPSAESQDGGIKTYLKSLEYMNYNEGESMLGKKIDFVFLGSCTTVSYTHLTLPTKA
;
A
#
# COMPACT_ATOMS: atom_id res chain seq x y z
N MET A 1 18.55 23.01 -7.15
CA MET A 1 17.30 22.73 -6.44
C MET A 1 17.31 21.26 -6.10
N GLY A 2 17.21 20.91 -4.82
CA GLY A 2 17.25 19.53 -4.37
C GLY A 2 16.07 18.70 -4.89
N GLN A 3 16.28 17.42 -4.98
CA GLN A 3 15.25 16.46 -5.41
C GLN A 3 14.63 15.76 -4.21
N THR A 4 13.31 15.54 -4.26
CA THR A 4 12.63 14.65 -3.31
C THR A 4 12.99 13.19 -3.60
N LEU A 5 12.78 12.30 -2.63
CA LEU A 5 12.91 10.86 -2.84
C LEU A 5 12.04 10.41 -4.04
N PHE A 6 10.79 10.91 -4.10
CA PHE A 6 9.90 10.64 -5.21
C PHE A 6 10.50 11.07 -6.56
N ASP A 7 11.05 12.29 -6.66
CA ASP A 7 11.66 12.79 -7.90
C ASP A 7 12.85 11.93 -8.33
N LYS A 8 13.73 11.55 -7.38
CA LYS A 8 14.91 10.71 -7.68
C LYS A 8 14.51 9.37 -8.29
N VAL A 9 13.51 8.72 -7.72
CA VAL A 9 13.03 7.42 -8.24
C VAL A 9 12.23 7.62 -9.53
N TRP A 10 11.32 8.59 -9.59
CA TRP A 10 10.52 8.85 -10.77
C TRP A 10 11.39 9.16 -11.98
N ASP A 11 12.25 10.18 -11.86
CA ASP A 11 13.04 10.67 -12.99
C ASP A 11 14.04 9.63 -13.52
N SER A 12 14.49 8.68 -12.67
CA SER A 12 15.35 7.58 -13.10
C SER A 12 14.60 6.50 -13.91
N HIS A 13 13.27 6.50 -13.88
CA HIS A 13 12.43 5.53 -14.60
C HIS A 13 11.67 6.11 -15.78
N VAL A 14 11.77 7.42 -16.00
CA VAL A 14 11.15 8.06 -17.17
C VAL A 14 11.90 7.66 -18.43
N ILE A 15 11.20 6.95 -19.33
CA ILE A 15 11.72 6.58 -20.66
C ILE A 15 11.54 7.75 -21.62
N GLU A 16 10.38 8.39 -21.57
CA GLU A 16 10.01 9.48 -22.48
C GLU A 16 9.08 10.46 -21.76
N LYS A 17 9.24 11.74 -22.05
CA LYS A 17 8.32 12.80 -21.63
C LYS A 17 7.48 13.22 -22.81
N ILE A 18 6.18 13.18 -22.66
CA ILE A 18 5.25 13.63 -23.68
C ILE A 18 4.96 15.11 -23.42
N ASP A 19 5.20 15.97 -24.40
CA ASP A 19 4.93 17.41 -24.28
C ASP A 19 3.45 17.63 -23.91
N ASP A 20 3.23 18.40 -22.84
CA ASP A 20 1.90 18.64 -22.25
C ASP A 20 1.10 17.38 -21.89
N GLY A 21 1.77 16.25 -21.70
CA GLY A 21 1.19 14.93 -21.45
C GLY A 21 1.80 14.21 -20.25
N PRO A 22 1.46 12.93 -20.10
CA PRO A 22 2.03 12.07 -19.05
C PRO A 22 3.46 11.67 -19.40
N ASP A 23 4.24 11.29 -18.37
CA ASP A 23 5.52 10.61 -18.56
C ASP A 23 5.29 9.12 -18.92
N VAL A 24 6.15 8.57 -19.78
CA VAL A 24 6.25 7.13 -20.01
C VAL A 24 7.22 6.55 -18.98
N LEU A 25 6.71 5.79 -18.05
CA LEU A 25 7.45 5.28 -16.90
C LEU A 25 7.75 3.78 -17.07
N PHE A 26 9.02 3.39 -16.96
CA PHE A 26 9.42 1.99 -16.90
C PHE A 26 9.00 1.36 -15.58
N ILE A 27 8.57 0.10 -15.60
CA ILE A 27 8.12 -0.64 -14.42
C ILE A 27 9.10 -1.79 -14.14
N ASP A 28 9.74 -1.76 -12.97
CA ASP A 28 10.69 -2.80 -12.56
C ASP A 28 10.03 -4.11 -12.16
N ARG A 29 8.88 -4.02 -11.48
CA ARG A 29 8.16 -5.18 -10.95
C ARG A 29 6.67 -5.02 -11.19
N HIS A 30 6.09 -6.05 -11.77
CA HIS A 30 4.65 -6.15 -11.96
C HIS A 30 4.11 -7.31 -11.12
N MET A 31 3.28 -6.99 -10.14
CA MET A 31 2.59 -7.99 -9.33
C MET A 31 1.20 -8.21 -9.93
N VAL A 32 0.80 -9.46 -10.12
CA VAL A 32 -0.52 -9.80 -10.68
C VAL A 32 -1.26 -10.80 -9.82
N HIS A 33 -2.56 -10.67 -9.75
CA HIS A 33 -3.46 -11.56 -9.02
C HIS A 33 -4.68 -11.91 -9.89
N GLU A 34 -5.55 -12.79 -9.40
CA GLU A 34 -6.63 -13.38 -10.17
C GLU A 34 -7.78 -12.43 -10.53
N VAL A 35 -7.93 -11.28 -9.84
CA VAL A 35 -9.09 -10.41 -10.06
C VAL A 35 -8.95 -9.55 -11.32
N THR A 36 -7.83 -8.87 -11.50
CA THR A 36 -7.63 -7.90 -12.59
C THR A 36 -6.92 -8.50 -13.81
N SER A 37 -6.09 -9.52 -13.63
CA SER A 37 -5.25 -10.06 -14.67
C SER A 37 -5.97 -10.84 -15.80
N PRO A 38 -7.10 -11.58 -15.57
CA PRO A 38 -7.72 -12.37 -16.64
C PRO A 38 -8.15 -11.52 -17.83
N VAL A 39 -8.71 -10.33 -17.60
CA VAL A 39 -9.15 -9.42 -18.67
C VAL A 39 -7.95 -8.83 -19.42
N ALA A 40 -6.87 -8.49 -18.71
CA ALA A 40 -5.64 -8.00 -19.31
C ALA A 40 -4.99 -9.07 -20.23
N PHE A 41 -4.90 -10.32 -19.79
CA PHE A 41 -4.40 -11.42 -20.62
C PHE A 41 -5.30 -11.70 -21.83
N LEU A 42 -6.62 -11.56 -21.69
CA LEU A 42 -7.54 -11.66 -22.81
C LEU A 42 -7.27 -10.56 -23.86
N GLY A 43 -6.98 -9.34 -23.42
CA GLY A 43 -6.57 -8.24 -24.29
C GLY A 43 -5.30 -8.57 -25.09
N LEU A 44 -4.27 -9.09 -24.42
CA LEU A 44 -3.03 -9.55 -25.07
C LEU A 44 -3.31 -10.64 -26.12
N LYS A 45 -4.11 -11.66 -25.75
CA LYS A 45 -4.50 -12.74 -26.64
C LYS A 45 -5.22 -12.24 -27.90
N ASN A 46 -6.19 -11.34 -27.74
CA ASN A 46 -6.98 -10.79 -28.86
C ASN A 46 -6.10 -9.96 -29.82
N ARG A 47 -5.03 -9.37 -29.31
CA ARG A 47 -4.06 -8.59 -30.08
C ARG A 47 -2.87 -9.41 -30.56
N ASN A 48 -2.81 -10.69 -30.21
CA ASN A 48 -1.68 -11.60 -30.50
C ASN A 48 -0.33 -11.04 -29.99
N ILE A 49 -0.33 -10.51 -28.75
CA ILE A 49 0.84 -9.96 -28.08
C ILE A 49 1.24 -10.89 -26.94
N SER A 50 2.53 -11.14 -26.79
CA SER A 50 3.11 -11.88 -25.65
C SER A 50 3.50 -10.93 -24.52
N VAL A 51 3.64 -11.45 -23.29
CA VAL A 51 4.25 -10.73 -22.19
C VAL A 51 5.71 -10.44 -22.53
N LEU A 52 6.13 -9.19 -22.38
CA LEU A 52 7.47 -8.74 -22.82
C LEU A 52 8.59 -9.24 -21.89
N PHE A 53 8.40 -9.10 -20.56
CA PHE A 53 9.37 -9.49 -19.54
C PHE A 53 8.71 -10.34 -18.46
N PRO A 54 8.44 -11.64 -18.72
CA PRO A 54 7.80 -12.52 -17.75
C PRO A 54 8.59 -12.64 -16.43
N GLU A 55 9.91 -12.51 -16.46
CA GLU A 55 10.78 -12.54 -15.28
C GLU A 55 10.64 -11.31 -14.36
N LYS A 56 9.99 -10.23 -14.82
CA LYS A 56 9.67 -9.04 -14.03
C LYS A 56 8.24 -9.07 -13.47
N THR A 57 7.47 -10.10 -13.86
CA THR A 57 6.07 -10.27 -13.45
C THR A 57 5.95 -11.44 -12.47
N PHE A 58 5.24 -11.21 -11.35
CA PHE A 58 5.05 -12.19 -10.29
C PHE A 58 3.57 -12.35 -10.01
N ALA A 59 3.07 -13.58 -10.12
CA ALA A 59 1.66 -13.89 -9.96
C ALA A 59 1.41 -14.66 -8.65
N THR A 60 0.45 -14.21 -7.86
CA THR A 60 -0.03 -14.92 -6.66
C THR A 60 -1.55 -14.87 -6.60
N ALA A 61 -2.15 -15.91 -6.05
CA ALA A 61 -3.58 -15.97 -5.79
C ALA A 61 -3.84 -15.49 -4.36
N ASP A 62 -4.62 -14.42 -4.17
CA ASP A 62 -4.82 -13.85 -2.85
C ASP A 62 -6.21 -13.27 -2.55
N HIS A 63 -6.96 -12.82 -3.56
CA HIS A 63 -8.26 -12.17 -3.36
C HIS A 63 -9.42 -13.16 -3.28
N ASN A 64 -9.53 -14.07 -4.24
CA ASN A 64 -10.62 -15.05 -4.35
C ASN A 64 -10.25 -16.42 -3.78
N THR A 65 -9.43 -16.42 -2.75
CA THR A 65 -8.94 -17.63 -2.11
C THR A 65 -9.79 -17.97 -0.87
N PRO A 66 -10.15 -19.24 -0.65
CA PRO A 66 -10.85 -19.64 0.56
C PRO A 66 -9.95 -19.49 1.80
N THR A 67 -10.52 -19.04 2.90
CA THR A 67 -9.82 -18.90 4.19
C THR A 67 -9.63 -20.22 4.93
N LYS A 68 -10.34 -21.27 4.51
CA LYS A 68 -10.29 -22.63 5.08
C LYS A 68 -10.25 -23.66 3.97
N ASN A 69 -9.60 -24.79 4.25
CA ASN A 69 -9.58 -25.96 3.34
C ASN A 69 -9.05 -25.63 1.93
N GLN A 70 -8.01 -24.83 1.84
CA GLN A 70 -7.41 -24.37 0.57
C GLN A 70 -6.91 -25.52 -0.33
N HIS A 71 -6.76 -26.73 0.23
CA HIS A 71 -6.42 -27.97 -0.50
C HIS A 71 -7.62 -28.59 -1.24
N LEU A 72 -8.83 -28.10 -0.98
CA LEU A 72 -10.04 -28.55 -1.67
C LEU A 72 -10.37 -27.65 -2.85
N PRO A 73 -11.12 -28.15 -3.85
CA PRO A 73 -11.59 -27.32 -4.96
C PRO A 73 -12.39 -26.10 -4.48
N VAL A 74 -12.13 -24.95 -5.07
CA VAL A 74 -12.87 -23.71 -4.77
C VAL A 74 -14.31 -23.88 -5.24
N LYS A 75 -15.26 -23.71 -4.31
CA LYS A 75 -16.68 -23.97 -4.54
C LYS A 75 -17.38 -22.91 -5.36
N ASP A 76 -16.98 -21.66 -5.20
CA ASP A 76 -17.54 -20.56 -5.99
C ASP A 76 -17.01 -20.62 -7.43
N PRO A 77 -17.88 -20.76 -8.44
CA PRO A 77 -17.45 -20.95 -9.82
C PRO A 77 -16.71 -19.73 -10.41
N LEU A 78 -17.07 -18.51 -9.98
CA LEU A 78 -16.42 -17.31 -10.49
C LEU A 78 -14.99 -17.21 -9.94
N SER A 79 -14.82 -17.40 -8.64
CA SER A 79 -13.50 -17.46 -8.00
C SER A 79 -12.64 -18.58 -8.61
N ALA A 80 -13.20 -19.78 -8.77
CA ALA A 80 -12.48 -20.90 -9.38
C ALA A 80 -12.01 -20.60 -10.83
N ASN A 81 -12.86 -19.96 -11.64
CA ASN A 81 -12.51 -19.57 -12.99
C ASN A 81 -11.41 -18.52 -13.04
N GLN A 82 -11.44 -17.53 -12.14
CA GLN A 82 -10.41 -16.49 -12.07
C GLN A 82 -9.06 -17.06 -11.63
N LEU A 83 -9.04 -17.91 -10.60
CA LEU A 83 -7.83 -18.60 -10.15
C LEU A 83 -7.23 -19.47 -11.27
N LYS A 84 -8.07 -20.24 -11.95
CA LYS A 84 -7.67 -21.07 -13.11
C LYS A 84 -7.11 -20.21 -14.24
N ALA A 85 -7.76 -19.10 -14.56
CA ALA A 85 -7.29 -18.20 -15.62
C ALA A 85 -5.91 -17.59 -15.27
N LEU A 86 -5.66 -17.21 -14.01
CA LEU A 86 -4.36 -16.73 -13.57
C LEU A 86 -3.29 -17.80 -13.74
N GLU A 87 -3.56 -19.05 -13.32
CA GLU A 87 -2.63 -20.18 -13.48
C GLU A 87 -2.30 -20.47 -14.95
N GLU A 88 -3.34 -20.62 -15.80
CA GLU A 88 -3.18 -20.93 -17.21
C GLU A 88 -2.42 -19.83 -17.96
N ASN A 89 -2.74 -18.55 -17.70
CA ASN A 89 -2.05 -17.44 -18.33
C ASN A 89 -0.59 -17.31 -17.85
N SER A 90 -0.34 -17.49 -16.56
CA SER A 90 1.02 -17.46 -16.01
C SER A 90 1.88 -18.55 -16.64
N LYS A 91 1.35 -19.77 -16.76
CA LYS A 91 2.03 -20.89 -17.42
C LYS A 91 2.28 -20.62 -18.91
N LEU A 92 1.27 -20.10 -19.61
CA LEU A 92 1.36 -19.78 -21.05
C LEU A 92 2.47 -18.77 -21.35
N HIS A 93 2.62 -17.77 -20.49
CA HIS A 93 3.57 -16.67 -20.69
C HIS A 93 4.89 -16.82 -19.92
N GLY A 94 5.09 -17.93 -19.18
CA GLY A 94 6.32 -18.18 -18.43
C GLY A 94 6.49 -17.28 -17.20
N ILE A 95 5.39 -16.79 -16.62
CA ILE A 95 5.38 -15.95 -15.42
C ILE A 95 5.50 -16.85 -14.19
N SER A 96 6.30 -16.40 -13.19
CA SER A 96 6.37 -17.04 -11.87
C SER A 96 5.00 -17.00 -11.19
N TYR A 97 4.42 -18.15 -10.90
CA TYR A 97 3.09 -18.29 -10.32
C TYR A 97 3.10 -19.04 -8.99
N TRP A 98 2.53 -18.42 -7.96
CA TRP A 98 2.40 -18.97 -6.62
C TRP A 98 0.91 -19.05 -6.24
N GLY A 99 0.25 -20.08 -6.73
CA GLY A 99 -1.17 -20.36 -6.49
C GLY A 99 -1.43 -21.06 -5.16
N LEU A 100 -2.70 -21.41 -4.92
CA LEU A 100 -3.12 -22.14 -3.72
C LEU A 100 -2.33 -23.43 -3.54
N GLY A 101 -1.80 -23.63 -2.34
CA GLY A 101 -0.98 -24.79 -1.98
C GLY A 101 0.51 -24.66 -2.32
N HIS A 102 0.93 -23.61 -3.02
CA HIS A 102 2.34 -23.31 -3.22
C HIS A 102 2.94 -22.71 -1.95
N GLU A 103 4.16 -23.11 -1.58
CA GLU A 103 4.82 -22.63 -0.35
C GLU A 103 4.99 -21.10 -0.27
N LYS A 104 5.06 -20.42 -1.42
CA LYS A 104 5.18 -18.97 -1.53
C LYS A 104 3.84 -18.27 -1.77
N ASN A 105 2.71 -19.01 -1.71
CA ASN A 105 1.41 -18.37 -1.86
C ASN A 105 1.12 -17.45 -0.68
N GLY A 106 0.59 -16.29 -0.94
CA GLY A 106 0.21 -15.33 0.08
C GLY A 106 -0.30 -14.02 -0.52
N ILE A 107 -0.65 -13.09 0.35
CA ILE A 107 -1.10 -11.75 -0.02
C ILE A 107 0.01 -11.07 -0.84
N VAL A 108 -0.33 -10.56 -2.01
CA VAL A 108 0.62 -9.99 -2.98
C VAL A 108 1.55 -8.94 -2.36
N HIS A 109 1.02 -8.08 -1.48
CA HIS A 109 1.79 -7.02 -0.83
C HIS A 109 2.62 -7.49 0.39
N VAL A 110 2.47 -8.74 0.81
CA VAL A 110 3.34 -9.42 1.78
C VAL A 110 4.42 -10.21 1.06
N VAL A 111 4.03 -10.98 0.05
CA VAL A 111 4.91 -11.81 -0.76
C VAL A 111 6.04 -10.99 -1.40
N GLY A 112 5.73 -9.81 -1.97
CA GLY A 112 6.73 -8.93 -2.56
C GLY A 112 7.88 -8.59 -1.60
N PRO A 113 7.61 -8.05 -0.41
CA PRO A 113 8.60 -7.79 0.62
C PRO A 113 9.30 -9.04 1.16
N GLU A 114 8.55 -10.08 1.49
CA GLU A 114 9.09 -11.29 2.15
C GLU A 114 10.10 -12.04 1.28
N TYR A 115 9.91 -12.03 -0.05
CA TYR A 115 10.85 -12.64 -0.96
C TYR A 115 11.89 -11.67 -1.55
N GLY A 116 11.84 -10.38 -1.18
CA GLY A 116 12.79 -9.37 -1.65
C GLY A 116 12.56 -8.94 -3.11
N ILE A 117 11.35 -9.14 -3.64
CA ILE A 117 10.92 -8.59 -4.92
C ILE A 117 10.81 -7.07 -4.81
N THR A 118 10.31 -6.61 -3.66
CA THR A 118 10.24 -5.20 -3.29
C THR A 118 11.61 -4.71 -2.88
N GLN A 119 12.15 -3.73 -3.63
CA GLN A 119 13.48 -3.18 -3.38
C GLN A 119 13.43 -1.65 -3.41
N PRO A 120 14.31 -0.97 -2.64
CA PRO A 120 14.41 0.49 -2.68
C PRO A 120 14.67 1.03 -4.08
N GLY A 121 14.03 2.13 -4.42
CA GLY A 121 14.22 2.80 -5.70
C GLY A 121 13.59 2.11 -6.90
N ALA A 122 12.83 1.04 -6.71
CA ALA A 122 12.10 0.37 -7.77
C ALA A 122 10.73 1.02 -8.05
N THR A 123 10.23 0.83 -9.26
CA THR A 123 8.83 1.08 -9.63
C THR A 123 8.05 -0.24 -9.59
N ILE A 124 6.95 -0.26 -8.83
CA ILE A 124 6.16 -1.48 -8.58
C ILE A 124 4.68 -1.19 -8.84
N VAL A 125 4.04 -2.00 -9.65
CA VAL A 125 2.61 -1.88 -9.93
C VAL A 125 1.87 -3.21 -9.75
N CYS A 126 0.59 -3.09 -9.42
CA CYS A 126 -0.35 -4.20 -9.32
C CYS A 126 -1.76 -3.70 -9.60
N GLY A 127 -2.66 -4.59 -9.99
CA GLY A 127 -4.08 -4.27 -10.16
C GLY A 127 -4.86 -4.08 -8.85
N ASP A 128 -4.21 -3.62 -7.80
CA ASP A 128 -4.72 -3.37 -6.45
C ASP A 128 -4.20 -2.03 -5.93
N SER A 129 -5.11 -1.20 -5.38
CA SER A 129 -4.77 0.11 -4.83
C SER A 129 -3.76 0.04 -3.68
N HIS A 130 -3.79 -1.03 -2.86
CA HIS A 130 -2.88 -1.22 -1.73
C HIS A 130 -1.43 -1.57 -2.14
N THR A 131 -1.11 -1.56 -3.43
CA THR A 131 0.27 -1.61 -3.95
C THR A 131 1.17 -0.53 -3.32
N SER A 132 0.59 0.57 -2.86
CA SER A 132 1.25 1.61 -2.06
C SER A 132 2.06 1.06 -0.87
N THR A 133 1.73 -0.12 -0.36
CA THR A 133 2.46 -0.82 0.72
C THR A 133 3.96 -0.93 0.45
N HIS A 134 4.35 -1.20 -0.80
CA HIS A 134 5.75 -1.36 -1.20
C HIS A 134 6.56 -0.07 -1.07
N GLY A 135 5.92 1.09 -0.99
CA GLY A 135 6.57 2.38 -0.73
C GLY A 135 7.25 2.47 0.64
N ALA A 136 6.90 1.59 1.59
CA ALA A 136 7.60 1.43 2.87
C ALA A 136 9.10 1.11 2.72
N PHE A 137 9.50 0.64 1.55
CA PHE A 137 10.87 0.30 1.19
C PHE A 137 11.58 1.39 0.37
N GLY A 138 10.95 2.55 0.15
CA GLY A 138 11.47 3.61 -0.72
C GLY A 138 11.27 3.33 -2.21
N ALA A 139 10.31 2.49 -2.56
CA ALA A 139 9.87 2.26 -3.93
C ALA A 139 8.75 3.22 -4.33
N ILE A 140 8.62 3.54 -5.60
CA ILE A 140 7.40 4.12 -6.16
C ILE A 140 6.44 2.98 -6.47
N ALA A 141 5.39 2.87 -5.69
CA ALA A 141 4.45 1.76 -5.80
C ALA A 141 3.00 2.26 -5.80
N PHE A 142 2.21 1.82 -6.76
CA PHE A 142 0.82 2.26 -6.90
C PHE A 142 -0.06 1.26 -7.65
N GLY A 143 -1.35 1.32 -7.35
CA GLY A 143 -2.36 0.53 -8.03
C GLY A 143 -2.66 1.02 -9.44
N ILE A 144 -2.94 0.09 -10.35
CA ILE A 144 -3.26 0.34 -11.75
C ILE A 144 -4.55 -0.36 -12.18
N GLY A 145 -5.22 0.20 -13.17
CA GLY A 145 -6.42 -0.40 -13.76
C GLY A 145 -6.11 -1.55 -14.71
N THR A 146 -7.13 -2.35 -15.04
CA THR A 146 -6.98 -3.55 -15.89
C THR A 146 -6.34 -3.25 -17.25
N SER A 147 -6.68 -2.13 -17.89
CA SER A 147 -6.06 -1.73 -19.16
C SER A 147 -4.57 -1.40 -19.02
N GLU A 148 -4.21 -0.86 -17.87
CA GLU A 148 -2.81 -0.55 -17.55
C GLU A 148 -2.04 -1.83 -17.20
N VAL A 149 -2.68 -2.84 -16.57
CA VAL A 149 -2.10 -4.18 -16.39
C VAL A 149 -1.74 -4.78 -17.77
N GLU A 150 -2.64 -4.70 -18.76
CA GLU A 150 -2.35 -5.12 -20.13
C GLU A 150 -1.16 -4.37 -20.74
N MET A 151 -1.11 -3.06 -20.54
CA MET A 151 -0.01 -2.22 -21.03
C MET A 151 1.33 -2.64 -20.42
N VAL A 152 1.40 -2.83 -19.11
CA VAL A 152 2.63 -3.25 -18.44
C VAL A 152 3.05 -4.66 -18.85
N LEU A 153 2.12 -5.60 -19.00
CA LEU A 153 2.43 -6.94 -19.51
C LEU A 153 3.02 -6.89 -20.92
N SER A 154 2.49 -6.02 -21.78
CA SER A 154 2.90 -5.93 -23.20
C SER A 154 4.16 -5.10 -23.43
N ALA A 155 4.42 -4.06 -22.65
CA ALA A 155 5.44 -3.06 -22.93
C ALA A 155 6.38 -2.77 -21.76
N GLN A 156 6.14 -3.30 -20.57
CA GLN A 156 6.87 -3.05 -19.32
C GLN A 156 6.94 -1.56 -18.95
N CYS A 157 6.06 -0.76 -19.48
CA CYS A 157 5.96 0.67 -19.18
C CYS A 157 4.49 1.09 -19.09
N ILE A 158 4.29 2.28 -18.54
CA ILE A 158 2.95 2.86 -18.35
C ILE A 158 3.02 4.38 -18.55
N MET A 159 1.97 4.96 -19.08
CA MET A 159 1.81 6.42 -19.15
C MET A 159 1.15 6.93 -17.89
N GLN A 160 1.84 7.79 -17.13
CA GLN A 160 1.33 8.34 -15.88
C GLN A 160 1.65 9.84 -15.74
N PRO A 161 0.67 10.66 -15.36
CA PRO A 161 0.98 12.03 -14.95
C PRO A 161 1.81 12.01 -13.66
N LYS A 162 2.88 12.80 -13.63
CA LYS A 162 3.71 12.93 -12.43
C LYS A 162 2.89 13.53 -11.28
N ALA A 163 2.78 12.81 -10.17
CA ALA A 163 2.04 13.26 -9.00
C ALA A 163 2.70 14.47 -8.34
N LYS A 164 1.92 15.29 -7.65
CA LYS A 164 2.43 16.31 -6.73
C LYS A 164 3.07 15.64 -5.52
N ARG A 165 3.99 16.33 -4.86
CA ARG A 165 4.76 15.83 -3.71
C ARG A 165 4.20 16.38 -2.42
N MET A 166 3.80 15.50 -1.51
CA MET A 166 3.41 15.87 -0.16
C MET A 166 4.40 15.26 0.83
N ARG A 167 4.82 16.03 1.85
CA ARG A 167 5.57 15.48 2.98
C ARG A 167 4.75 15.57 4.25
N ILE A 168 4.70 14.48 4.99
CA ILE A 168 4.10 14.41 6.33
C ILE A 168 5.20 14.04 7.31
N THR A 169 5.57 15.00 8.17
CA THR A 169 6.58 14.81 9.20
C THR A 169 5.92 14.61 10.55
N ILE A 170 6.28 13.55 11.26
CA ILE A 170 5.82 13.32 12.64
C ILE A 170 7.03 13.04 13.51
N ASP A 171 7.28 13.95 14.44
CA ASP A 171 8.32 13.82 15.45
C ASP A 171 7.71 13.72 16.85
N GLY A 172 8.46 13.11 17.77
CA GLY A 172 8.04 12.90 19.16
C GLY A 172 8.03 11.43 19.53
N LYS A 173 7.42 11.11 20.66
CA LYS A 173 7.32 9.75 21.18
C LYS A 173 5.87 9.30 21.25
N LEU A 174 5.56 8.22 20.56
CA LEU A 174 4.21 7.63 20.62
C LEU A 174 3.90 7.13 22.03
N SER A 175 2.69 7.39 22.50
CA SER A 175 2.20 6.89 23.78
C SER A 175 2.07 5.37 23.75
N LYS A 176 2.18 4.75 24.94
CA LYS A 176 1.97 3.30 25.08
C LYS A 176 0.60 2.89 24.55
N GLY A 177 0.56 1.88 23.71
CA GLY A 177 -0.66 1.37 23.09
C GLY A 177 -1.02 1.99 21.75
N VAL A 178 -0.32 3.04 21.30
CA VAL A 178 -0.45 3.59 19.96
C VAL A 178 0.28 2.68 18.96
N THR A 179 -0.43 2.26 17.95
CA THR A 179 0.08 1.41 16.86
C THR A 179 0.31 2.21 15.57
N PRO A 180 1.03 1.67 14.58
CA PRO A 180 1.15 2.32 13.27
C PRO A 180 -0.20 2.59 12.58
N LYS A 181 -1.20 1.76 12.83
CA LYS A 181 -2.57 1.98 12.33
C LYS A 181 -3.21 3.22 12.97
N ASP A 182 -2.97 3.46 14.27
CA ASP A 182 -3.45 4.69 14.94
C ASP A 182 -2.81 5.93 14.33
N VAL A 183 -1.51 5.87 14.01
CA VAL A 183 -0.81 6.96 13.31
C VAL A 183 -1.43 7.23 11.95
N ALA A 184 -1.70 6.19 11.15
CA ALA A 184 -2.34 6.35 9.86
C ALA A 184 -3.77 6.91 9.99
N LEU A 185 -4.58 6.39 10.90
CA LEU A 185 -5.93 6.88 11.15
C LEU A 185 -5.93 8.33 11.67
N PHE A 186 -4.96 8.71 12.50
CA PHE A 186 -4.77 10.09 12.93
C PHE A 186 -4.53 11.00 11.71
N ILE A 187 -3.61 10.63 10.81
CA ILE A 187 -3.33 11.41 9.58
C ILE A 187 -4.60 11.53 8.73
N ILE A 188 -5.29 10.41 8.47
CA ILE A 188 -6.51 10.38 7.66
C ILE A 188 -7.60 11.24 8.30
N SER A 189 -7.76 11.22 9.63
CA SER A 189 -8.74 12.07 10.34
C SER A 189 -8.46 13.56 10.19
N LYS A 190 -7.20 13.96 9.91
CA LYS A 190 -6.80 15.36 9.68
C LYS A 190 -6.90 15.78 8.23
N LEU A 191 -6.68 14.85 7.30
CA LEU A 191 -6.68 15.11 5.86
C LEU A 191 -8.00 14.78 5.17
N THR A 192 -8.87 14.03 5.84
CA THR A 192 -10.05 13.38 5.26
C THR A 192 -9.69 12.32 4.20
N THR A 193 -10.69 11.68 3.60
CA THR A 193 -10.50 10.64 2.58
C THR A 193 -10.06 11.17 1.21
N SER A 194 -9.94 12.49 1.02
CA SER A 194 -9.55 13.13 -0.24
C SER A 194 -8.42 14.16 -0.11
N GLY A 195 -7.89 14.37 1.10
CA GLY A 195 -6.92 15.44 1.37
C GLY A 195 -5.55 15.27 0.74
N ALA A 196 -5.23 14.07 0.26
CA ALA A 196 -4.00 13.76 -0.48
C ALA A 196 -4.24 13.40 -1.96
N THR A 197 -5.43 13.72 -2.50
CA THR A 197 -5.75 13.44 -3.90
C THR A 197 -4.78 14.16 -4.85
N GLY A 198 -4.17 13.38 -5.75
CA GLY A 198 -3.17 13.89 -6.71
C GLY A 198 -1.75 13.99 -6.17
N TYR A 199 -1.53 13.58 -4.91
CA TYR A 199 -0.21 13.57 -4.29
C TYR A 199 0.39 12.17 -4.17
N PHE A 200 1.72 12.10 -4.24
CA PHE A 200 2.52 11.03 -3.68
C PHE A 200 3.07 11.52 -2.33
N VAL A 201 2.89 10.72 -1.27
CA VAL A 201 3.17 11.15 0.10
C VAL A 201 4.47 10.56 0.60
N GLU A 202 5.42 11.41 1.01
CA GLU A 202 6.62 11.02 1.73
C GLU A 202 6.41 11.20 3.25
N TYR A 203 6.61 10.13 3.99
CA TYR A 203 6.55 10.14 5.45
C TYR A 203 7.94 10.31 6.04
N ALA A 204 8.11 11.30 6.91
CA ALA A 204 9.37 11.71 7.53
C ALA A 204 9.21 11.91 9.04
N GLY A 205 10.33 12.01 9.76
CA GLY A 205 10.37 12.18 11.20
C GLY A 205 10.66 10.88 11.95
N ASN A 206 11.02 11.03 13.24
CA ASN A 206 11.49 9.91 14.04
C ASN A 206 10.41 8.86 14.29
N VAL A 207 9.13 9.23 14.29
CA VAL A 207 8.03 8.28 14.46
C VAL A 207 8.07 7.19 13.37
N PHE A 208 8.32 7.57 12.11
CA PHE A 208 8.39 6.59 11.02
C PHE A 208 9.72 5.84 10.97
N THR A 209 10.84 6.50 11.28
CA THR A 209 12.15 5.82 11.30
C THR A 209 12.28 4.83 12.45
N GLU A 210 11.57 5.02 13.55
CA GLU A 210 11.52 4.10 14.68
C GLU A 210 10.57 2.91 14.48
N MET A 211 9.57 3.02 13.56
CA MET A 211 8.65 1.93 13.25
C MET A 211 9.37 0.70 12.72
N SER A 212 8.80 -0.49 12.99
CA SER A 212 9.16 -1.72 12.28
C SER A 212 8.79 -1.63 10.80
N MET A 213 9.30 -2.53 9.95
CA MET A 213 8.93 -2.54 8.54
C MET A 213 7.44 -2.82 8.33
N GLU A 214 6.83 -3.69 9.15
CA GLU A 214 5.40 -3.96 9.13
C GLU A 214 4.58 -2.69 9.48
N GLY A 215 5.08 -1.90 10.43
CA GLY A 215 4.47 -0.60 10.76
C GLY A 215 4.55 0.39 9.61
N ARG A 216 5.70 0.48 8.94
CA ARG A 216 5.88 1.32 7.74
C ARG A 216 4.98 0.86 6.59
N MET A 217 4.88 -0.47 6.37
CA MET A 217 3.96 -1.05 5.38
C MET A 217 2.51 -0.68 5.68
N THR A 218 2.09 -0.73 6.94
CA THR A 218 0.74 -0.33 7.36
C THR A 218 0.45 1.13 7.02
N VAL A 219 1.39 2.04 7.29
CA VAL A 219 1.21 3.48 6.99
C VAL A 219 1.16 3.73 5.48
N CYS A 220 2.10 3.18 4.73
CA CYS A 220 2.12 3.32 3.26
C CYS A 220 0.89 2.68 2.61
N ASN A 221 0.44 1.53 3.11
CA ASN A 221 -0.78 0.87 2.66
C ASN A 221 -2.01 1.78 2.81
N LEU A 222 -2.20 2.38 4.00
CA LEU A 222 -3.34 3.23 4.30
C LEU A 222 -3.28 4.62 3.65
N SER A 223 -2.20 4.96 2.94
CA SER A 223 -2.09 6.25 2.22
C SER A 223 -3.20 6.45 1.20
N ILE A 224 -3.67 5.39 0.58
CA ILE A 224 -4.76 5.44 -0.41
C ILE A 224 -6.10 5.81 0.22
N GLU A 225 -6.29 5.55 1.51
CA GLU A 225 -7.53 5.88 2.23
C GLU A 225 -7.71 7.40 2.43
N MET A 226 -6.67 8.20 2.20
CA MET A 226 -6.76 9.67 2.12
C MET A 226 -6.66 10.21 0.69
N GLY A 227 -6.83 9.33 -0.30
CA GLY A 227 -6.82 9.67 -1.73
C GLY A 227 -5.43 9.82 -2.36
N ALA A 228 -4.36 9.50 -1.64
CA ALA A 228 -3.00 9.56 -2.19
C ALA A 228 -2.79 8.58 -3.35
N ARG A 229 -1.93 8.93 -4.29
CA ARG A 229 -1.49 8.02 -5.34
C ARG A 229 -0.63 6.88 -4.79
N GLY A 230 0.12 7.16 -3.74
CA GLY A 230 0.95 6.24 -2.99
C GLY A 230 1.60 6.93 -1.82
N GLY A 231 2.20 6.14 -0.94
CA GLY A 231 3.00 6.61 0.18
C GLY A 231 4.38 5.99 0.14
N MET A 232 5.40 6.71 0.61
CA MET A 232 6.76 6.18 0.66
C MET A 232 7.51 6.66 1.89
N ILE A 233 8.48 5.85 2.30
CA ILE A 233 9.41 6.14 3.39
C ILE A 233 10.82 5.93 2.86
N ALA A 234 11.74 6.86 3.12
CA ALA A 234 13.12 6.72 2.71
C ALA A 234 13.74 5.43 3.30
N PRO A 235 14.40 4.60 2.47
CA PRO A 235 15.01 3.37 2.95
C PRO A 235 16.16 3.68 3.91
N ASP A 236 16.26 2.89 4.96
CA ASP A 236 17.29 3.01 5.98
C ASP A 236 17.84 1.62 6.35
N GLN A 237 18.68 1.56 7.40
CA GLN A 237 19.27 0.33 7.85
C GLN A 237 18.24 -0.77 8.18
N LYS A 238 17.06 -0.42 8.75
CA LYS A 238 15.98 -1.40 9.00
C LYS A 238 15.43 -1.99 7.70
N THR A 239 15.28 -1.15 6.67
CA THR A 239 14.85 -1.60 5.34
C THR A 239 15.85 -2.59 4.76
N PHE A 240 17.15 -2.27 4.84
CA PHE A 240 18.20 -3.12 4.30
C PHE A 240 18.31 -4.45 5.04
N GLU A 241 18.23 -4.43 6.37
CA GLU A 241 18.23 -5.65 7.19
C GLU A 241 17.01 -6.54 6.90
N TYR A 242 15.84 -5.94 6.67
CA TYR A 242 14.63 -6.70 6.37
C TYR A 242 14.71 -7.46 5.04
N ILE A 243 15.27 -6.84 4.00
CA ILE A 243 15.37 -7.46 2.67
C ILE A 243 16.65 -8.27 2.45
N LYS A 244 17.62 -8.14 3.35
CA LYS A 244 18.91 -8.85 3.24
C LYS A 244 18.69 -10.36 3.13
N ASP A 245 19.46 -10.99 2.23
CA ASP A 245 19.47 -12.44 1.99
C ASP A 245 18.12 -13.04 1.51
N ARG A 246 17.11 -12.21 1.21
CA ARG A 246 15.89 -12.67 0.56
C ARG A 246 16.20 -13.19 -0.84
N GLU A 247 15.31 -14.04 -1.37
CA GLU A 247 15.56 -14.80 -2.61
C GLU A 247 15.85 -13.89 -3.81
N PHE A 248 15.04 -12.83 -3.99
CA PHE A 248 15.15 -11.93 -5.16
C PHE A 248 16.00 -10.69 -4.91
N THR A 249 16.66 -10.57 -3.76
CA THR A 249 17.59 -9.47 -3.50
C THR A 249 18.95 -9.73 -4.14
N PRO A 250 19.68 -8.67 -4.52
CA PRO A 250 21.05 -8.80 -4.98
C PRO A 250 21.92 -9.56 -3.97
N LYS A 251 22.94 -10.25 -4.44
CA LYS A 251 23.87 -11.03 -3.62
C LYS A 251 25.31 -10.58 -3.84
N GLY A 252 26.18 -10.82 -2.85
CA GLY A 252 27.62 -10.56 -2.94
C GLY A 252 27.93 -9.10 -3.32
N ASP A 253 28.72 -8.91 -4.38
CA ASP A 253 29.13 -7.58 -4.84
C ASP A 253 27.96 -6.71 -5.32
N ASP A 254 26.94 -7.34 -5.89
CA ASP A 254 25.75 -6.61 -6.34
C ASP A 254 24.90 -6.09 -5.18
N TRP A 255 24.88 -6.80 -4.04
CA TRP A 255 24.33 -6.27 -2.80
C TRP A 255 25.08 -5.00 -2.35
N SER A 256 26.41 -5.03 -2.40
CA SER A 256 27.23 -3.88 -1.99
C SER A 256 26.98 -2.65 -2.89
N LYS A 257 26.84 -2.87 -4.20
CA LYS A 257 26.48 -1.81 -5.15
C LYS A 257 25.08 -1.26 -4.90
N ALA A 258 24.12 -2.17 -4.69
CA ALA A 258 22.73 -1.81 -4.39
C ALA A 258 22.64 -0.98 -3.10
N MET A 259 23.28 -1.42 -2.02
CA MET A 259 23.36 -0.69 -0.75
C MET A 259 23.89 0.74 -0.93
N LYS A 260 24.97 0.89 -1.72
CA LYS A 260 25.52 2.21 -2.01
C LYS A 260 24.51 3.12 -2.72
N TYR A 261 23.78 2.59 -3.69
CA TYR A 261 22.71 3.32 -4.39
C TYR A 261 21.53 3.62 -3.46
N TRP A 262 21.00 2.60 -2.76
CA TRP A 262 19.86 2.74 -1.87
C TRP A 262 20.07 3.76 -0.75
N SER A 263 21.33 3.88 -0.26
CA SER A 263 21.68 4.88 0.76
C SER A 263 21.56 6.34 0.26
N THR A 264 21.49 6.56 -1.05
CA THR A 264 21.26 7.88 -1.64
C THR A 264 19.79 8.24 -1.77
N LEU A 265 18.89 7.27 -1.61
CA LEU A 265 17.44 7.39 -1.79
C LEU A 265 16.79 8.04 -0.57
N LYS A 266 16.99 9.33 -0.44
CA LYS A 266 16.33 10.23 0.52
C LYS A 266 16.17 11.60 -0.13
N SER A 267 15.20 12.37 0.32
CA SER A 267 15.04 13.75 -0.13
C SER A 267 16.23 14.60 0.30
N ASP A 268 16.66 15.48 -0.59
CA ASP A 268 17.72 16.45 -0.31
C ASP A 268 17.21 17.47 0.73
N GLU A 269 18.13 18.11 1.45
CA GLU A 269 17.77 19.07 2.50
C GLU A 269 17.01 20.29 1.97
N ASP A 270 17.32 20.70 0.73
CA ASP A 270 16.71 21.81 0.01
C ASP A 270 15.61 21.37 -0.98
N ALA A 271 15.14 20.12 -0.87
CA ALA A 271 14.05 19.61 -1.70
C ALA A 271 12.73 20.34 -1.39
N LEU A 272 12.00 20.71 -2.44
CA LEU A 272 10.71 21.39 -2.29
C LEU A 272 9.54 20.42 -2.48
N PHE A 273 8.59 20.51 -1.57
CA PHE A 273 7.33 19.78 -1.63
C PHE A 273 6.18 20.73 -1.98
N ASP A 274 5.19 20.24 -2.72
CA ASP A 274 4.00 21.02 -3.06
C ASP A 274 3.09 21.23 -1.84
N LYS A 275 3.19 20.34 -0.83
CA LYS A 275 2.51 20.46 0.46
C LYS A 275 3.32 19.79 1.56
N GLU A 276 3.44 20.47 2.70
CA GLU A 276 4.09 19.92 3.88
C GLU A 276 3.17 20.01 5.10
N LEU A 277 3.16 18.94 5.89
CA LEU A 277 2.41 18.86 7.14
C LEU A 277 3.33 18.35 8.24
N VAL A 278 3.23 18.95 9.41
CA VAL A 278 4.02 18.57 10.59
C VAL A 278 3.08 18.28 11.74
N PHE A 279 3.23 17.13 12.35
CA PHE A 279 2.45 16.74 13.52
C PHE A 279 3.36 16.33 14.68
N ASP A 280 2.82 16.48 15.89
CA ASP A 280 3.48 16.09 17.14
C ASP A 280 3.04 14.66 17.52
N GLY A 281 3.97 13.70 17.45
CA GLY A 281 3.74 12.31 17.80
C GLY A 281 3.31 12.09 19.25
N ASN A 282 3.71 13.00 20.17
CA ASN A 282 3.31 12.92 21.58
C ASN A 282 1.79 13.12 21.77
N LYS A 283 1.10 13.72 20.80
CA LYS A 283 -0.35 13.98 20.83
C LYS A 283 -1.19 12.88 20.21
N ILE A 284 -0.55 11.90 19.57
CA ILE A 284 -1.26 10.78 18.97
C ILE A 284 -1.67 9.80 20.06
N GLN A 285 -2.94 9.46 20.07
CA GLN A 285 -3.56 8.51 21.00
C GLN A 285 -4.11 7.30 20.22
N PRO A 286 -4.46 6.21 20.90
CA PRO A 286 -5.20 5.12 20.25
C PRO A 286 -6.46 5.64 19.56
N MET A 287 -6.66 5.23 18.32
CA MET A 287 -7.70 5.75 17.43
C MET A 287 -8.84 4.74 17.24
N ILE A 288 -10.03 5.28 17.00
CA ILE A 288 -11.21 4.50 16.60
C ILE A 288 -11.92 5.24 15.46
N THR A 289 -12.56 4.50 14.58
CA THR A 289 -13.50 5.06 13.59
C THR A 289 -14.93 4.86 14.10
N TYR A 290 -15.73 5.91 14.02
CA TYR A 290 -17.10 5.94 14.52
C TYR A 290 -18.17 6.03 13.40
N GLY A 291 -17.72 6.06 12.15
CA GLY A 291 -18.60 6.27 11.01
C GLY A 291 -18.36 5.27 9.87
N THR A 292 -18.73 5.66 8.66
CA THR A 292 -18.76 4.81 7.47
C THR A 292 -17.52 4.88 6.59
N ASN A 293 -16.51 5.68 6.98
CA ASN A 293 -15.24 5.79 6.26
C ASN A 293 -14.09 6.12 7.24
N PRO A 294 -12.82 5.87 6.85
CA PRO A 294 -11.67 6.07 7.73
C PRO A 294 -11.37 7.54 8.07
N GLY A 295 -11.91 8.50 7.33
CA GLY A 295 -11.85 9.93 7.67
C GLY A 295 -12.63 10.28 8.93
N MET A 296 -13.62 9.44 9.30
CA MET A 296 -14.38 9.57 10.54
C MET A 296 -13.65 8.90 11.71
N GLY A 297 -12.36 9.26 11.87
CA GLY A 297 -11.49 8.78 12.94
C GLY A 297 -11.41 9.79 14.10
N MET A 298 -11.29 9.27 15.32
CA MET A 298 -11.05 10.08 16.53
C MET A 298 -10.22 9.31 17.55
N SER A 299 -9.64 10.03 18.52
CA SER A 299 -9.08 9.37 19.70
C SER A 299 -10.18 8.63 20.46
N ILE A 300 -9.87 7.43 20.94
CA ILE A 300 -10.81 6.61 21.72
C ILE A 300 -11.32 7.31 22.99
N SER A 301 -10.53 8.27 23.53
CA SER A 301 -10.87 9.06 24.71
C SER A 301 -11.81 10.23 24.42
N ASN A 302 -12.04 10.57 23.16
CA ASN A 302 -12.89 11.68 22.76
C ASN A 302 -14.35 11.23 22.59
N GLY A 303 -15.27 12.20 22.65
CA GLY A 303 -16.62 12.03 22.14
C GLY A 303 -16.67 12.22 20.61
N ILE A 304 -17.72 11.68 19.99
CA ILE A 304 -17.98 11.86 18.56
C ILE A 304 -18.08 13.34 18.23
N PRO A 305 -17.31 13.86 17.26
CA PRO A 305 -17.30 15.28 16.91
C PRO A 305 -18.69 15.82 16.51
N SER A 306 -18.92 17.11 16.66
CA SER A 306 -20.14 17.73 16.17
C SER A 306 -20.12 17.91 14.64
N ALA A 307 -21.28 17.91 14.02
CA ALA A 307 -21.42 18.13 12.57
C ALA A 307 -20.87 19.49 12.13
N GLU A 308 -20.96 20.51 12.98
CA GLU A 308 -20.42 21.84 12.72
C GLU A 308 -18.89 21.86 12.60
N SER A 309 -18.19 20.89 13.22
CA SER A 309 -16.74 20.75 13.15
C SER A 309 -16.25 20.05 11.87
N GLN A 310 -17.16 19.62 10.99
CA GLN A 310 -16.85 18.88 9.77
C GLN A 310 -16.75 19.81 8.56
N ASP A 311 -15.61 19.86 7.91
CA ASP A 311 -15.39 20.63 6.68
C ASP A 311 -16.20 20.04 5.52
N GLY A 312 -17.38 20.58 5.29
CA GLY A 312 -18.22 20.23 4.15
C GLY A 312 -18.89 18.84 4.26
N GLY A 313 -20.15 18.75 3.96
CA GLY A 313 -20.84 17.46 3.95
C GLY A 313 -21.56 17.12 5.25
N ILE A 314 -22.00 18.11 6.03
CA ILE A 314 -22.81 17.94 7.27
C ILE A 314 -23.92 16.91 7.05
N LYS A 315 -24.63 16.97 5.93
CA LYS A 315 -25.72 16.04 5.61
C LYS A 315 -25.22 14.58 5.48
N THR A 316 -24.06 14.37 4.86
CA THR A 316 -23.45 13.04 4.72
C THR A 316 -22.94 12.54 6.06
N TYR A 317 -22.35 13.42 6.85
CA TYR A 317 -21.89 13.13 8.21
C TYR A 317 -23.04 12.65 9.10
N LEU A 318 -24.14 13.42 9.17
CA LEU A 318 -25.31 13.08 9.97
C LEU A 318 -25.96 11.76 9.51
N LYS A 319 -26.02 11.49 8.19
CA LYS A 319 -26.47 10.19 7.68
C LYS A 319 -25.57 9.04 8.10
N SER A 320 -24.25 9.25 8.17
CA SER A 320 -23.33 8.24 8.66
C SER A 320 -23.56 7.94 10.13
N LEU A 321 -23.78 8.95 10.96
CA LEU A 321 -24.11 8.77 12.38
C LEU A 321 -25.45 8.04 12.56
N GLU A 322 -26.47 8.44 11.79
CA GLU A 322 -27.77 7.76 11.78
C GLU A 322 -27.63 6.27 11.41
N TYR A 323 -26.87 5.98 10.35
CA TYR A 323 -26.61 4.60 9.92
C TYR A 323 -25.91 3.76 11.00
N MET A 324 -24.93 4.36 11.70
CA MET A 324 -24.17 3.74 12.77
C MET A 324 -24.92 3.73 14.12
N ASN A 325 -26.07 4.41 14.20
CA ASN A 325 -26.85 4.60 15.42
C ASN A 325 -26.06 5.27 16.55
N TYR A 326 -25.34 6.35 16.21
CA TYR A 326 -24.55 7.16 17.14
C TYR A 326 -25.01 8.62 17.13
N ASN A 327 -24.72 9.32 18.24
CA ASN A 327 -25.00 10.73 18.38
C ASN A 327 -23.72 11.56 18.57
N GLU A 328 -23.78 12.83 18.21
CA GLU A 328 -22.72 13.80 18.48
C GLU A 328 -22.42 13.87 19.98
N GLY A 329 -21.14 14.01 20.34
CA GLY A 329 -20.66 14.04 21.73
C GLY A 329 -20.66 12.69 22.44
N GLU A 330 -21.18 11.64 21.83
CA GLU A 330 -21.26 10.33 22.43
C GLU A 330 -19.87 9.70 22.61
N SER A 331 -19.58 9.13 23.80
CA SER A 331 -18.34 8.40 24.05
C SER A 331 -18.46 6.96 23.59
N MET A 332 -17.38 6.46 22.95
CA MET A 332 -17.27 5.05 22.56
C MET A 332 -16.74 4.17 23.69
N LEU A 333 -16.11 4.78 24.73
CA LEU A 333 -15.60 4.05 25.89
C LEU A 333 -16.76 3.45 26.71
N GLY A 334 -16.60 2.19 27.09
CA GLY A 334 -17.59 1.47 27.92
C GLY A 334 -18.79 0.94 27.15
N LYS A 335 -18.86 1.12 25.84
CA LYS A 335 -19.91 0.49 25.04
C LYS A 335 -19.74 -1.02 25.01
N LYS A 336 -20.83 -1.74 25.15
CA LYS A 336 -20.86 -3.19 25.05
C LYS A 336 -20.53 -3.61 23.61
N ILE A 337 -19.65 -4.60 23.49
CA ILE A 337 -19.29 -5.24 22.22
C ILE A 337 -19.81 -6.68 22.28
N ASP A 338 -20.68 -7.06 21.34
CA ASP A 338 -21.23 -8.41 21.28
C ASP A 338 -20.36 -9.35 20.43
N PHE A 339 -19.70 -8.81 19.38
CA PHE A 339 -18.82 -9.56 18.49
C PHE A 339 -17.56 -8.77 18.18
N VAL A 340 -16.42 -9.46 18.17
CA VAL A 340 -15.14 -8.91 17.69
C VAL A 340 -14.73 -9.66 16.45
N PHE A 341 -14.59 -8.95 15.33
CA PHE A 341 -14.01 -9.49 14.12
C PHE A 341 -12.56 -9.01 14.02
N LEU A 342 -11.62 -9.95 14.05
CA LEU A 342 -10.21 -9.66 13.80
C LEU A 342 -9.88 -10.08 12.38
N GLY A 343 -9.75 -9.10 11.51
CA GLY A 343 -9.44 -9.28 10.10
C GLY A 343 -8.85 -8.03 9.51
N SER A 344 -8.10 -8.17 8.43
CA SER A 344 -7.51 -7.05 7.71
C SER A 344 -7.31 -7.42 6.27
N CYS A 345 -7.62 -6.49 5.34
CA CYS A 345 -7.15 -6.53 3.97
C CYS A 345 -5.74 -5.93 3.85
N THR A 346 -5.28 -5.26 4.91
CA THR A 346 -3.92 -4.76 5.03
C THR A 346 -3.03 -5.83 5.63
N THR A 347 -1.97 -6.07 5.03
CA THR A 347 -0.83 -6.94 5.21
C THR A 347 -0.32 -7.25 6.63
N VAL A 348 -1.15 -7.42 7.62
CA VAL A 348 -0.69 -7.88 8.93
C VAL A 348 -1.06 -9.35 9.12
N SER A 349 -0.09 -10.21 8.91
CA SER A 349 -0.16 -11.60 9.34
C SER A 349 0.03 -11.67 10.85
N TYR A 350 -1.04 -11.74 11.60
CA TYR A 350 -0.98 -12.04 13.03
C TYR A 350 -0.89 -13.56 13.24
N THR A 351 0.30 -14.11 13.12
CA THR A 351 0.52 -15.55 13.38
C THR A 351 0.47 -15.91 14.86
N HIS A 352 0.48 -14.92 15.79
CA HIS A 352 0.60 -15.17 17.24
C HIS A 352 -0.24 -14.21 18.09
N LEU A 353 -1.52 -14.01 17.77
CA LEU A 353 -2.45 -13.39 18.71
C LEU A 353 -2.93 -14.42 19.73
N THR A 354 -2.28 -14.45 20.90
CA THR A 354 -2.88 -15.04 22.09
C THR A 354 -3.82 -13.99 22.71
N LEU A 355 -5.10 -14.10 22.44
CA LEU A 355 -6.10 -13.40 23.23
C LEU A 355 -6.07 -13.95 24.66
N PRO A 356 -6.10 -13.09 25.70
CA PRO A 356 -6.24 -13.57 27.05
C PRO A 356 -7.54 -14.37 27.16
N THR A 357 -7.41 -15.65 27.52
CA THR A 357 -8.54 -16.60 27.64
C THR A 357 -9.38 -16.40 28.88
N LYS A 358 -9.19 -15.28 29.62
CA LYS A 358 -10.04 -14.91 30.77
C LYS A 358 -10.35 -13.42 30.71
N ALA A 359 -11.61 -13.13 30.49
CA ALA A 359 -12.21 -11.88 30.90
C ALA A 359 -12.38 -11.89 32.43
#